data_d0f683f944adc18a5692dbea6808cfe8
#
_entry.id   d0f683f944adc18a5692dbea6808cfe8
#
_cell.length_a   1.000
_cell.length_b   1.000
_cell.length_c   1.000
_cell.angle_alpha   90.00
_cell.angle_beta   90.00
_cell.angle_gamma   90.00
#
_symmetry.space_group_name_H-M   'P 1'
#
loop_
_entity.id
_entity.type
_entity.pdbx_description
1 polymer ?
#
loop_
_entity_poly.entity_id
_entity_poly.type
_entity_poly.pdbx_seq_one_letter_code
_entity_poly.pdbx_strand_id
1 'polypeptide(L)'
;MKAQGYSSFALHPYYKAGWKRTEVYENLGFDKFIGLEDILGPELTDEFQANGSDPDYLQGLVDQNFPGSGMLLRQYVSDKYNNDRLIEDYENRDKSTPYFAFNVTMQNHGGYTISAQNFEESIYATNVSKTYPKANKYLSLIKYTDDAFKGLVEYFSNVEEPTVICMFGDHQPSIETGFISEIMGVDNLSNLTPEQEQSRYCTPFYIWANYDIEEQEIERLSSNYLSSLVLKTAGIKLTEYNKYLLNLSKILPVIDNAGYIDAEGNYYKWSDNSPYTDILDEYEKIQYNNIFDRENVDLDTFYIEGYTPPEDTEETEVAEEKTETDEEVGNG
;
A
#
# COMPACT_ATOMS: atom_id res chain seq x y z
N MET A 1 -0.87 15.14 8.91
CA MET A 1 -2.27 15.41 8.56
C MET A 1 -3.04 16.00 9.75
N LYS A 2 -3.16 15.32 10.90
CA LYS A 2 -3.88 15.84 12.10
C LYS A 2 -3.44 17.25 12.51
N ALA A 3 -2.13 17.51 12.56
CA ALA A 3 -1.59 18.85 12.85
C ALA A 3 -2.08 19.96 11.92
N GLN A 4 -2.67 19.61 10.78
CA GLN A 4 -3.25 20.54 9.80
C GLN A 4 -4.79 20.44 9.74
N GLY A 5 -5.41 19.83 10.75
CA GLY A 5 -6.86 19.78 10.92
C GLY A 5 -7.58 18.72 10.10
N TYR A 6 -6.85 17.76 9.48
CA TYR A 6 -7.47 16.68 8.73
C TYR A 6 -8.11 15.64 9.67
N SER A 7 -9.33 15.24 9.36
CA SER A 7 -9.87 13.96 9.83
C SER A 7 -9.28 12.81 9.00
N SER A 8 -9.02 11.66 9.64
CA SER A 8 -8.27 10.57 9.01
C SER A 8 -9.00 9.23 9.11
N PHE A 9 -9.02 8.52 7.97
CA PHE A 9 -9.73 7.27 7.80
C PHE A 9 -8.81 6.22 7.17
N ALA A 10 -8.78 5.02 7.73
CA ALA A 10 -8.14 3.86 7.13
C ALA A 10 -9.18 2.80 6.78
N LEU A 11 -9.09 2.24 5.58
CA LEU A 11 -9.94 1.15 5.11
C LEU A 11 -9.06 0.03 4.57
N HIS A 12 -9.26 -1.17 5.10
CA HIS A 12 -8.64 -2.38 4.57
C HIS A 12 -9.61 -3.55 4.72
N PRO A 13 -10.22 -4.05 3.64
CA PRO A 13 -11.28 -5.06 3.68
C PRO A 13 -10.73 -6.47 3.92
N TYR A 14 -9.94 -6.60 4.98
CA TYR A 14 -9.38 -7.85 5.50
C TYR A 14 -9.38 -7.83 7.03
N TYR A 15 -8.98 -8.94 7.67
CA TYR A 15 -8.99 -9.09 9.12
C TYR A 15 -8.14 -8.01 9.80
N LYS A 16 -8.71 -7.31 10.77
CA LYS A 16 -8.05 -6.22 11.51
C LYS A 16 -6.79 -6.68 12.23
N ALA A 17 -6.82 -7.90 12.80
CA ALA A 17 -5.70 -8.47 13.53
C ALA A 17 -4.47 -8.76 12.64
N GLY A 18 -4.65 -8.91 11.32
CA GLY A 18 -3.57 -9.15 10.38
C GLY A 18 -2.53 -8.04 10.43
N TRP A 19 -1.24 -8.39 10.55
CA TRP A 19 -0.09 -7.47 10.67
C TRP A 19 -0.25 -6.42 11.78
N LYS A 20 -0.96 -6.76 12.85
CA LYS A 20 -1.24 -5.84 13.98
C LYS A 20 -1.84 -4.50 13.54
N ARG A 21 -2.66 -4.48 12.49
CA ARG A 21 -3.17 -3.23 11.89
C ARG A 21 -3.94 -2.36 12.88
N THR A 22 -4.68 -2.95 13.80
CA THR A 22 -5.39 -2.20 14.85
C THR A 22 -4.43 -1.30 15.62
N GLU A 23 -3.32 -1.87 16.13
CA GLU A 23 -2.30 -1.13 16.85
C GLU A 23 -1.54 -0.15 15.94
N VAL A 24 -1.19 -0.60 14.72
CA VAL A 24 -0.41 0.21 13.77
C VAL A 24 -1.17 1.46 13.34
N TYR A 25 -2.45 1.34 12.96
CA TYR A 25 -3.22 2.50 12.52
C TYR A 25 -3.57 3.44 13.65
N GLU A 26 -3.78 2.92 14.88
CA GLU A 26 -3.91 3.73 16.08
C GLU A 26 -2.64 4.54 16.35
N ASN A 27 -1.48 3.88 16.36
CA ASN A 27 -0.17 4.53 16.54
C ASN A 27 0.17 5.55 15.44
N LEU A 28 -0.27 5.31 14.19
CA LEU A 28 -0.16 6.27 13.10
C LEU A 28 -1.15 7.44 13.24
N GLY A 29 -2.05 7.36 14.22
CA GLY A 29 -2.98 8.43 14.57
C GLY A 29 -4.21 8.51 13.65
N PHE A 30 -4.63 7.43 13.00
CA PHE A 30 -5.91 7.42 12.29
C PHE A 30 -7.08 7.55 13.28
N ASP A 31 -8.07 8.37 12.90
CA ASP A 31 -9.27 8.58 13.73
C ASP A 31 -10.24 7.40 13.63
N LYS A 32 -10.22 6.69 12.50
CA LYS A 32 -11.09 5.56 12.22
C LYS A 32 -10.39 4.53 11.36
N PHE A 33 -10.53 3.26 11.72
CA PHE A 33 -10.11 2.12 10.90
C PHE A 33 -11.26 1.15 10.69
N ILE A 34 -11.56 0.84 9.42
CA ILE A 34 -12.54 -0.18 9.01
C ILE A 34 -11.81 -1.38 8.44
N GLY A 35 -12.04 -2.56 9.04
CA GLY A 35 -11.62 -3.86 8.55
C GLY A 35 -12.79 -4.70 8.05
N LEU A 36 -12.51 -5.95 7.74
CA LEU A 36 -13.52 -6.90 7.26
C LEU A 36 -14.63 -7.14 8.30
N GLU A 37 -14.26 -7.16 9.58
CA GLU A 37 -15.17 -7.35 10.70
C GLU A 37 -16.24 -6.24 10.80
N ASP A 38 -15.90 -5.02 10.43
CA ASP A 38 -16.85 -3.90 10.42
C ASP A 38 -17.77 -3.95 9.19
N ILE A 39 -17.33 -4.59 8.11
CA ILE A 39 -18.10 -4.73 6.88
C ILE A 39 -19.10 -5.88 7.02
N LEU A 40 -18.67 -7.02 7.55
CA LEU A 40 -19.45 -8.25 7.61
C LEU A 40 -20.20 -8.43 8.92
N GLY A 41 -19.68 -7.86 10.02
CA GLY A 41 -20.07 -8.23 11.37
C GLY A 41 -19.40 -9.55 11.85
N PRO A 42 -19.43 -9.82 13.17
CA PRO A 42 -18.62 -10.90 13.77
C PRO A 42 -19.00 -12.29 13.24
N GLU A 43 -20.27 -12.62 13.15
CA GLU A 43 -20.74 -13.98 12.75
C GLU A 43 -20.31 -14.34 11.32
N LEU A 44 -20.47 -13.40 10.36
CA LEU A 44 -20.03 -13.64 8.99
C LEU A 44 -18.52 -13.61 8.84
N THR A 45 -17.83 -12.83 9.64
CA THR A 45 -16.35 -12.81 9.67
C THR A 45 -15.80 -14.18 10.08
N ASP A 46 -16.38 -14.81 11.11
CA ASP A 46 -15.98 -16.17 11.53
C ASP A 46 -16.21 -17.18 10.41
N GLU A 47 -17.35 -17.10 9.70
CA GLU A 47 -17.63 -17.94 8.54
C GLU A 47 -16.63 -17.72 7.39
N PHE A 48 -16.25 -16.46 7.13
CA PHE A 48 -15.24 -16.12 6.12
C PHE A 48 -13.87 -16.68 6.51
N GLN A 49 -13.49 -16.59 7.78
CA GLN A 49 -12.23 -17.14 8.26
C GLN A 49 -12.19 -18.66 8.16
N ALA A 50 -13.29 -19.34 8.50
CA ALA A 50 -13.37 -20.79 8.44
C ALA A 50 -13.34 -21.34 7.01
N ASN A 51 -13.86 -20.58 6.02
CA ASN A 51 -14.10 -21.04 4.65
C ASN A 51 -13.33 -20.23 3.60
N GLY A 52 -12.28 -19.48 3.97
CA GLY A 52 -11.56 -18.55 3.10
C GLY A 52 -10.95 -19.15 1.82
N SER A 53 -10.87 -20.48 1.72
CA SER A 53 -10.40 -21.19 0.52
C SER A 53 -11.51 -21.60 -0.45
N ASP A 54 -12.78 -21.35 -0.10
CA ASP A 54 -13.96 -21.70 -0.91
C ASP A 54 -14.70 -20.42 -1.37
N PRO A 55 -14.29 -19.82 -2.51
CA PRO A 55 -14.90 -18.58 -3.00
C PRO A 55 -16.41 -18.70 -3.30
N ASP A 56 -16.84 -19.87 -3.76
CA ASP A 56 -18.24 -20.08 -4.15
C ASP A 56 -19.14 -20.16 -2.90
N TYR A 57 -18.64 -20.77 -1.82
CA TYR A 57 -19.31 -20.74 -0.52
C TYR A 57 -19.41 -19.30 0.03
N LEU A 58 -18.29 -18.57 0.03
CA LEU A 58 -18.28 -17.16 0.48
C LEU A 58 -19.21 -16.28 -0.35
N GLN A 59 -19.25 -16.49 -1.68
CA GLN A 59 -20.19 -15.78 -2.54
C GLN A 59 -21.63 -16.07 -2.16
N GLY A 60 -21.97 -17.33 -1.86
CA GLY A 60 -23.29 -17.72 -1.38
C GLY A 60 -23.70 -17.03 -0.08
N LEU A 61 -22.75 -16.88 0.87
CA LEU A 61 -23.00 -16.12 2.10
C LEU A 61 -23.25 -14.63 1.81
N VAL A 62 -22.48 -14.03 0.91
CA VAL A 62 -22.65 -12.62 0.52
C VAL A 62 -23.99 -12.43 -0.20
N ASP A 63 -24.35 -13.28 -1.14
CA ASP A 63 -25.61 -13.15 -1.86
C ASP A 63 -26.84 -13.25 -0.94
N GLN A 64 -26.74 -14.04 0.13
CA GLN A 64 -27.79 -14.17 1.15
C GLN A 64 -27.91 -12.93 2.05
N ASN A 65 -26.79 -12.34 2.46
CA ASN A 65 -26.75 -11.25 3.45
C ASN A 65 -26.67 -9.86 2.82
N PHE A 66 -26.07 -9.76 1.63
CA PHE A 66 -25.85 -8.51 0.89
C PHE A 66 -26.24 -8.69 -0.59
N PRO A 67 -27.49 -9.00 -0.90
CA PRO A 67 -27.90 -9.36 -2.27
C PRO A 67 -27.62 -8.25 -3.28
N GLY A 68 -26.94 -8.62 -4.37
CA GLY A 68 -26.62 -7.70 -5.46
C GLY A 68 -25.52 -6.67 -5.15
N SER A 69 -24.79 -6.84 -4.04
CA SER A 69 -23.75 -5.87 -3.61
C SER A 69 -22.52 -5.85 -4.54
N GLY A 70 -22.22 -6.96 -5.24
CA GLY A 70 -20.94 -7.11 -5.96
C GLY A 70 -19.72 -7.08 -5.04
N MET A 71 -19.92 -7.47 -3.77
CA MET A 71 -18.91 -7.35 -2.72
C MET A 71 -17.65 -8.16 -3.03
N LEU A 72 -17.79 -9.38 -3.55
CA LEU A 72 -16.66 -10.27 -3.76
C LEU A 72 -16.24 -10.38 -5.23
N LEU A 73 -14.93 -10.51 -5.42
CA LEU A 73 -14.30 -11.04 -6.62
C LEU A 73 -13.32 -12.13 -6.17
N ARG A 74 -13.53 -13.37 -6.61
CA ARG A 74 -12.94 -14.55 -5.97
C ARG A 74 -13.35 -14.62 -4.49
N GLN A 75 -12.39 -14.83 -3.59
CA GLN A 75 -12.60 -14.89 -2.13
C GLN A 75 -12.38 -13.54 -1.41
N TYR A 76 -12.05 -12.48 -2.13
CA TYR A 76 -11.72 -11.19 -1.55
C TYR A 76 -12.77 -10.13 -1.87
N VAL A 77 -12.85 -9.14 -1.03
CA VAL A 77 -13.65 -7.94 -1.31
C VAL A 77 -13.13 -7.27 -2.58
N SER A 78 -14.02 -6.97 -3.51
CA SER A 78 -13.69 -6.35 -4.79
C SER A 78 -13.21 -4.91 -4.59
N ASP A 79 -12.29 -4.45 -5.44
CA ASP A 79 -11.81 -3.07 -5.41
C ASP A 79 -12.95 -2.08 -5.65
N LYS A 80 -13.92 -2.45 -6.48
CA LYS A 80 -15.11 -1.64 -6.71
C LYS A 80 -15.91 -1.44 -5.42
N TYR A 81 -16.24 -2.51 -4.72
CA TYR A 81 -16.99 -2.42 -3.47
C TYR A 81 -16.21 -1.64 -2.40
N ASN A 82 -14.91 -1.87 -2.31
CA ASN A 82 -14.03 -1.16 -1.39
C ASN A 82 -14.00 0.34 -1.68
N ASN A 83 -13.95 0.74 -2.96
CA ASN A 83 -14.04 2.15 -3.37
C ASN A 83 -15.42 2.75 -3.10
N ASP A 84 -16.50 2.00 -3.29
CA ASP A 84 -17.87 2.44 -2.94
C ASP A 84 -17.98 2.72 -1.42
N ARG A 85 -17.35 1.89 -0.57
CA ARG A 85 -17.27 2.11 0.88
C ARG A 85 -16.45 3.35 1.25
N LEU A 86 -15.34 3.59 0.55
CA LEU A 86 -14.54 4.80 0.71
C LEU A 86 -15.36 6.05 0.36
N ILE A 87 -16.10 6.02 -0.75
CA ILE A 87 -16.98 7.11 -1.18
C ILE A 87 -18.10 7.34 -0.15
N GLU A 88 -18.70 6.28 0.36
CA GLU A 88 -19.73 6.37 1.40
C GLU A 88 -19.20 7.03 2.68
N ASP A 89 -17.99 6.69 3.12
CA ASP A 89 -17.38 7.35 4.29
C ASP A 89 -17.07 8.82 4.00
N TYR A 90 -16.53 9.12 2.81
CA TYR A 90 -16.30 10.49 2.33
C TYR A 90 -17.59 11.32 2.35
N GLU A 91 -18.70 10.78 1.86
CA GLU A 91 -19.99 11.50 1.83
C GLU A 91 -20.57 11.76 3.23
N ASN A 92 -20.37 10.82 4.14
CA ASN A 92 -20.91 10.87 5.51
C ASN A 92 -19.95 11.54 6.53
N ARG A 93 -18.76 12.01 6.10
CA ARG A 93 -17.80 12.67 6.97
C ARG A 93 -18.29 14.02 7.52
N ASP A 94 -17.62 14.52 8.52
CA ASP A 94 -17.75 15.94 8.91
C ASP A 94 -17.13 16.82 7.82
N LYS A 95 -17.97 17.52 7.07
CA LYS A 95 -17.57 18.40 5.96
C LYS A 95 -16.92 19.72 6.42
N SER A 96 -16.82 19.96 7.74
CA SER A 96 -16.13 21.13 8.29
C SER A 96 -14.61 20.95 8.37
N THR A 97 -14.11 19.72 8.22
CA THR A 97 -12.70 19.38 8.27
C THR A 97 -12.24 18.76 6.94
N PRO A 98 -10.98 19.03 6.50
CA PRO A 98 -10.42 18.32 5.37
C PRO A 98 -10.25 16.84 5.70
N TYR A 99 -10.30 16.00 4.68
CA TYR A 99 -10.35 14.55 4.81
C TYR A 99 -9.09 13.88 4.26
N PHE A 100 -8.54 12.93 5.01
CA PHE A 100 -7.44 12.07 4.59
C PHE A 100 -7.85 10.61 4.70
N ALA A 101 -7.84 9.89 3.58
CA ALA A 101 -8.11 8.45 3.54
C ALA A 101 -6.88 7.65 3.11
N PHE A 102 -6.61 6.56 3.82
CA PHE A 102 -5.66 5.53 3.43
C PHE A 102 -6.42 4.24 3.15
N ASN A 103 -6.56 3.93 1.86
CA ASN A 103 -7.34 2.79 1.37
C ASN A 103 -6.41 1.69 0.86
N VAL A 104 -6.45 0.51 1.48
CA VAL A 104 -5.70 -0.68 1.06
C VAL A 104 -6.69 -1.68 0.50
N THR A 105 -6.47 -2.17 -0.71
CA THR A 105 -7.35 -3.15 -1.36
C THR A 105 -6.86 -4.59 -1.16
N MET A 106 -7.70 -5.57 -1.47
CA MET A 106 -7.39 -6.99 -1.23
C MET A 106 -7.66 -7.87 -2.45
N GLN A 107 -8.39 -7.37 -3.44
CA GLN A 107 -8.86 -8.12 -4.61
C GLN A 107 -7.75 -8.88 -5.33
N ASN A 108 -6.58 -8.27 -5.51
CA ASN A 108 -5.47 -8.83 -6.27
C ASN A 108 -4.52 -9.69 -5.44
N HIS A 109 -4.78 -9.89 -4.15
CA HIS A 109 -3.96 -10.73 -3.29
C HIS A 109 -3.86 -12.18 -3.83
N GLY A 110 -2.82 -12.90 -3.48
CA GLY A 110 -2.49 -14.24 -3.97
C GLY A 110 -3.63 -15.27 -3.93
N GLY A 111 -3.30 -16.53 -4.16
CA GLY A 111 -4.28 -17.59 -4.37
C GLY A 111 -4.74 -17.72 -5.82
N TYR A 112 -3.87 -17.40 -6.78
CA TYR A 112 -4.16 -17.45 -8.22
C TYR A 112 -4.44 -18.86 -8.79
N THR A 113 -4.33 -19.91 -7.97
CA THR A 113 -4.70 -21.28 -8.33
C THR A 113 -6.16 -21.61 -8.00
N ILE A 114 -6.81 -20.80 -7.17
CA ILE A 114 -8.20 -21.03 -6.73
C ILE A 114 -9.14 -20.62 -7.87
N SER A 115 -10.07 -21.49 -8.23
CA SER A 115 -11.16 -21.20 -9.18
C SER A 115 -12.34 -20.59 -8.42
N ALA A 116 -13.04 -19.66 -9.05
CA ALA A 116 -14.22 -19.00 -8.49
C ALA A 116 -15.22 -18.71 -9.61
N GLN A 117 -16.51 -18.93 -9.38
CA GLN A 117 -17.56 -18.68 -10.36
C GLN A 117 -17.84 -17.18 -10.55
N ASN A 118 -17.50 -16.35 -9.56
CA ASN A 118 -17.66 -14.89 -9.59
C ASN A 118 -16.48 -14.16 -10.25
N PHE A 119 -15.59 -14.87 -10.96
CA PHE A 119 -14.43 -14.30 -11.63
C PHE A 119 -14.24 -14.89 -13.02
N GLU A 120 -14.11 -14.04 -14.03
CA GLU A 120 -13.84 -14.41 -15.41
C GLU A 120 -12.45 -13.94 -15.84
N GLU A 121 -11.62 -14.87 -16.32
CA GLU A 121 -10.34 -14.52 -16.94
C GLU A 121 -10.58 -13.94 -18.34
N SER A 122 -10.08 -12.74 -18.60
CA SER A 122 -10.28 -12.01 -19.86
C SER A 122 -8.99 -11.51 -20.50
N ILE A 123 -7.90 -11.48 -19.75
CA ILE A 123 -6.59 -11.00 -20.22
C ILE A 123 -5.59 -12.15 -20.19
N TYR A 124 -4.91 -12.35 -21.29
CA TYR A 124 -3.96 -13.45 -21.47
C TYR A 124 -2.63 -12.92 -21.98
N ALA A 125 -1.55 -13.43 -21.41
CA ALA A 125 -0.20 -13.14 -21.88
C ALA A 125 -0.01 -13.68 -23.28
N THR A 126 0.52 -12.86 -24.21
CA THR A 126 0.86 -13.21 -25.58
C THR A 126 2.37 -13.14 -25.79
N ASN A 127 2.87 -13.78 -26.85
CA ASN A 127 4.33 -13.84 -27.15
C ASN A 127 5.16 -14.53 -26.06
N VAL A 128 4.56 -15.51 -25.38
CA VAL A 128 5.21 -16.34 -24.35
C VAL A 128 5.32 -17.78 -24.84
N SER A 129 6.32 -18.52 -24.34
CA SER A 129 6.62 -19.88 -24.80
C SER A 129 5.55 -20.92 -24.42
N LYS A 130 4.77 -20.65 -23.38
CA LYS A 130 3.69 -21.53 -22.89
C LYS A 130 2.62 -20.72 -22.13
N THR A 131 1.53 -21.37 -21.78
CA THR A 131 0.51 -20.77 -20.91
C THR A 131 1.01 -20.66 -19.47
N TYR A 132 0.74 -19.49 -18.85
CA TYR A 132 1.03 -19.20 -17.47
C TYR A 132 -0.28 -18.83 -16.74
N PRO A 133 -0.97 -19.80 -16.13
CA PRO A 133 -2.31 -19.59 -15.58
C PRO A 133 -2.38 -18.53 -14.47
N LYS A 134 -1.38 -18.50 -13.56
CA LYS A 134 -1.37 -17.50 -12.49
C LYS A 134 -1.15 -16.08 -13.05
N ALA A 135 -0.24 -15.95 -14.02
CA ALA A 135 -0.01 -14.67 -14.69
C ALA A 135 -1.26 -14.18 -15.41
N ASN A 136 -1.95 -15.04 -16.18
CA ASN A 136 -3.20 -14.67 -16.85
C ASN A 136 -4.29 -14.26 -15.88
N LYS A 137 -4.44 -14.99 -14.77
CA LYS A 137 -5.39 -14.64 -13.71
C LYS A 137 -5.06 -13.28 -13.10
N TYR A 138 -3.80 -13.04 -12.76
CA TYR A 138 -3.35 -11.74 -12.24
C TYR A 138 -3.61 -10.60 -13.24
N LEU A 139 -3.25 -10.77 -14.52
CA LEU A 139 -3.50 -9.76 -15.56
C LEU A 139 -4.98 -9.44 -15.69
N SER A 140 -5.83 -10.45 -15.59
CA SER A 140 -7.29 -10.26 -15.61
C SER A 140 -7.77 -9.50 -14.37
N LEU A 141 -7.20 -9.77 -13.18
CA LEU A 141 -7.52 -9.02 -11.95
C LEU A 141 -7.13 -7.54 -12.06
N ILE A 142 -5.98 -7.23 -12.67
CA ILE A 142 -5.57 -5.85 -12.92
C ILE A 142 -6.59 -5.09 -13.77
N LYS A 143 -7.25 -5.76 -14.71
CA LYS A 143 -8.33 -5.14 -15.50
C LYS A 143 -9.53 -4.72 -14.62
N TYR A 144 -9.90 -5.56 -13.63
CA TYR A 144 -10.95 -5.19 -12.67
C TYR A 144 -10.53 -4.03 -11.76
N THR A 145 -9.25 -4.00 -11.35
CA THR A 145 -8.70 -2.86 -10.58
C THR A 145 -8.70 -1.58 -11.39
N ASP A 146 -8.31 -1.63 -12.67
CA ASP A 146 -8.34 -0.48 -13.59
C ASP A 146 -9.75 0.10 -13.73
N ASP A 147 -10.75 -0.77 -13.95
CA ASP A 147 -12.15 -0.38 -14.02
C ASP A 147 -12.66 0.23 -12.70
N ALA A 148 -12.26 -0.33 -11.55
CA ALA A 148 -12.62 0.20 -10.24
C ALA A 148 -11.95 1.55 -9.95
N PHE A 149 -10.67 1.71 -10.31
CA PHE A 149 -9.96 2.97 -10.18
C PHE A 149 -10.52 4.05 -11.09
N LYS A 150 -10.86 3.70 -12.33
CA LYS A 150 -11.57 4.61 -13.24
C LYS A 150 -12.86 5.12 -12.61
N GLY A 151 -13.67 4.25 -12.00
CA GLY A 151 -14.90 4.65 -11.31
C GLY A 151 -14.64 5.61 -10.15
N LEU A 152 -13.56 5.41 -9.39
CA LEU A 152 -13.15 6.30 -8.30
C LEU A 152 -12.76 7.70 -8.83
N VAL A 153 -11.94 7.74 -9.90
CA VAL A 153 -11.54 8.98 -10.56
C VAL A 153 -12.76 9.72 -11.16
N GLU A 154 -13.67 8.98 -11.81
CA GLU A 154 -14.91 9.57 -12.36
C GLU A 154 -15.78 10.19 -11.27
N TYR A 155 -15.90 9.55 -10.11
CA TYR A 155 -16.63 10.11 -8.97
C TYR A 155 -16.00 11.43 -8.50
N PHE A 156 -14.71 11.42 -8.15
CA PHE A 156 -14.02 12.61 -7.63
C PHE A 156 -13.81 13.71 -8.67
N SER A 157 -13.86 13.40 -9.96
CA SER A 157 -13.87 14.43 -11.02
C SER A 157 -15.11 15.34 -10.99
N ASN A 158 -16.21 14.88 -10.35
CA ASN A 158 -17.45 15.63 -10.20
C ASN A 158 -17.60 16.27 -8.81
N VAL A 159 -16.61 16.13 -7.95
CA VAL A 159 -16.59 16.74 -6.61
C VAL A 159 -15.98 18.13 -6.71
N GLU A 160 -16.62 19.13 -6.08
CA GLU A 160 -16.11 20.51 -6.07
C GLU A 160 -14.92 20.71 -5.12
N GLU A 161 -14.82 19.89 -4.07
CA GLU A 161 -13.73 19.96 -3.10
C GLU A 161 -12.40 19.52 -3.76
N PRO A 162 -11.32 20.32 -3.62
CA PRO A 162 -10.01 19.93 -4.16
C PRO A 162 -9.56 18.57 -3.62
N THR A 163 -9.39 17.61 -4.52
CA THR A 163 -9.08 16.23 -4.19
C THR A 163 -7.83 15.75 -4.92
N VAL A 164 -6.92 15.09 -4.20
CA VAL A 164 -5.77 14.37 -4.75
C VAL A 164 -5.92 12.90 -4.44
N ILE A 165 -5.72 12.05 -5.44
CA ILE A 165 -5.67 10.60 -5.30
C ILE A 165 -4.27 10.13 -5.67
N CYS A 166 -3.62 9.39 -4.76
CA CYS A 166 -2.41 8.65 -5.06
C CYS A 166 -2.72 7.16 -5.05
N MET A 167 -2.62 6.52 -6.21
CA MET A 167 -2.70 5.07 -6.34
C MET A 167 -1.29 4.50 -6.52
N PHE A 168 -0.99 3.42 -5.84
CA PHE A 168 0.29 2.71 -5.99
C PHE A 168 0.14 1.22 -5.69
N GLY A 169 1.00 0.40 -6.30
CA GLY A 169 1.13 -1.00 -5.92
C GLY A 169 2.07 -1.14 -4.72
N ASP A 170 1.77 -2.08 -3.83
CA ASP A 170 2.57 -2.35 -2.63
C ASP A 170 3.74 -3.31 -2.91
N HIS A 171 3.52 -4.32 -3.76
CA HIS A 171 4.53 -5.30 -4.16
C HIS A 171 4.12 -6.06 -5.43
N GLN A 172 5.08 -6.78 -6.02
CA GLN A 172 4.85 -7.65 -7.18
C GLN A 172 4.05 -8.91 -6.79
N PRO A 173 3.26 -9.48 -7.73
CA PRO A 173 2.47 -10.68 -7.49
C PRO A 173 3.31 -11.95 -7.40
N SER A 174 2.85 -12.95 -6.61
CA SER A 174 3.44 -14.28 -6.54
C SER A 174 2.89 -15.16 -7.68
N ILE A 175 3.39 -14.96 -8.91
CA ILE A 175 3.05 -15.71 -10.11
C ILE A 175 4.15 -16.70 -10.50
N GLU A 176 4.03 -17.37 -11.67
CA GLU A 176 5.02 -18.35 -12.11
C GLU A 176 6.40 -17.71 -12.32
N THR A 177 7.44 -18.24 -11.66
CA THR A 177 8.84 -17.81 -11.87
C THR A 177 9.29 -17.96 -13.31
N GLY A 178 8.79 -18.98 -14.02
CA GLY A 178 9.04 -19.16 -15.45
C GLY A 178 8.50 -18.04 -16.32
N PHE A 179 7.35 -17.45 -15.95
CA PHE A 179 6.84 -16.27 -16.63
C PHE A 179 7.75 -15.06 -16.41
N ILE A 180 8.15 -14.84 -15.15
CA ILE A 180 9.05 -13.74 -14.80
C ILE A 180 10.39 -13.87 -15.53
N SER A 181 10.99 -15.08 -15.54
CA SER A 181 12.24 -15.34 -16.27
C SER A 181 12.11 -15.04 -17.76
N GLU A 182 11.00 -15.45 -18.37
CA GLU A 182 10.76 -15.25 -19.79
C GLU A 182 10.62 -13.77 -20.17
N ILE A 183 9.83 -13.00 -19.41
CA ILE A 183 9.67 -11.56 -19.66
C ILE A 183 10.95 -10.76 -19.37
N MET A 184 11.81 -11.24 -18.47
CA MET A 184 13.10 -10.64 -18.17
C MET A 184 14.21 -11.10 -19.10
N GLY A 185 13.94 -12.06 -20.01
CA GLY A 185 14.90 -12.56 -20.99
C GLY A 185 16.05 -13.35 -20.37
N VAL A 186 15.81 -14.06 -19.26
CA VAL A 186 16.81 -14.88 -18.55
C VAL A 186 16.34 -16.32 -18.42
N ASP A 187 17.29 -17.26 -18.43
CA ASP A 187 16.97 -18.69 -18.23
C ASP A 187 16.60 -18.99 -16.78
N ASN A 188 17.16 -18.22 -15.84
CA ASN A 188 16.93 -18.39 -14.41
C ASN A 188 17.02 -17.03 -13.69
N LEU A 189 16.17 -16.80 -12.72
CA LEU A 189 16.14 -15.57 -11.91
C LEU A 189 17.44 -15.35 -11.09
N SER A 190 18.25 -16.40 -10.86
CA SER A 190 19.58 -16.24 -10.25
C SER A 190 20.60 -15.54 -11.14
N ASN A 191 20.29 -15.37 -12.44
CA ASN A 191 21.16 -14.75 -13.43
C ASN A 191 20.76 -13.29 -13.75
N LEU A 192 19.90 -12.68 -12.94
CA LEU A 192 19.50 -11.29 -13.10
C LEU A 192 20.69 -10.35 -12.90
N THR A 193 20.74 -9.30 -13.71
CA THR A 193 21.59 -8.16 -13.40
C THR A 193 21.05 -7.42 -12.17
N PRO A 194 21.85 -6.60 -11.48
CA PRO A 194 21.36 -5.78 -10.37
C PRO A 194 20.15 -4.91 -10.74
N GLU A 195 20.13 -4.34 -11.93
CA GLU A 195 19.00 -3.54 -12.44
C GLU A 195 17.75 -4.39 -12.65
N GLN A 196 17.91 -5.59 -13.21
CA GLN A 196 16.79 -6.53 -13.38
C GLN A 196 16.26 -7.01 -12.03
N GLU A 197 17.14 -7.27 -11.07
CA GLU A 197 16.74 -7.64 -9.72
C GLU A 197 15.93 -6.52 -9.07
N GLN A 198 16.40 -5.28 -9.15
CA GLN A 198 15.72 -4.12 -8.61
C GLN A 198 14.36 -3.87 -9.30
N SER A 199 14.27 -4.06 -10.62
CA SER A 199 13.00 -3.89 -11.34
C SER A 199 11.89 -4.85 -10.86
N ARG A 200 12.23 -5.95 -10.19
CA ARG A 200 11.26 -6.85 -9.55
C ARG A 200 10.59 -6.27 -8.30
N TYR A 201 11.11 -5.18 -7.76
CA TYR A 201 10.52 -4.45 -6.64
C TYR A 201 9.76 -3.20 -7.09
N CYS A 202 9.76 -2.92 -8.41
CA CYS A 202 9.05 -1.77 -8.95
C CYS A 202 7.56 -2.05 -9.12
N THR A 203 6.73 -1.13 -8.66
CA THR A 203 5.29 -1.09 -8.88
C THR A 203 4.91 0.28 -9.44
N PRO A 204 3.83 0.39 -10.24
CA PRO A 204 3.38 1.69 -10.72
C PRO A 204 2.78 2.52 -9.59
N PHE A 205 2.90 3.85 -9.73
CA PHE A 205 2.09 4.79 -8.98
C PHE A 205 1.56 5.89 -9.88
N TYR A 206 0.43 6.47 -9.48
CA TYR A 206 -0.21 7.58 -10.16
C TYR A 206 -0.67 8.61 -9.13
N ILE A 207 -0.44 9.90 -9.40
CA ILE A 207 -1.01 11.00 -8.64
C ILE A 207 -1.95 11.75 -9.58
N TRP A 208 -3.21 11.80 -9.21
CA TRP A 208 -4.27 12.49 -9.92
C TRP A 208 -4.94 13.52 -9.02
N ALA A 209 -5.38 14.64 -9.61
CA ALA A 209 -6.17 15.63 -8.91
C ALA A 209 -7.36 16.07 -9.77
N ASN A 210 -8.45 16.53 -9.12
CA ASN A 210 -9.59 17.15 -9.82
C ASN A 210 -9.38 18.65 -10.11
N TYR A 211 -8.15 19.12 -9.97
CA TYR A 211 -7.69 20.47 -10.29
C TYR A 211 -6.32 20.40 -10.98
N ASP A 212 -5.88 21.52 -11.57
CA ASP A 212 -4.62 21.57 -12.29
C ASP A 212 -3.43 21.31 -11.36
N ILE A 213 -2.65 20.28 -11.67
CA ILE A 213 -1.35 19.96 -11.06
C ILE A 213 -0.30 19.87 -12.15
N GLU A 214 0.97 20.04 -11.77
CA GLU A 214 2.08 19.88 -12.71
C GLU A 214 2.14 18.44 -13.22
N GLU A 215 2.02 18.24 -14.54
CA GLU A 215 2.20 16.95 -15.17
C GLU A 215 3.67 16.54 -15.14
N GLN A 216 3.94 15.37 -14.62
CA GLN A 216 5.29 14.82 -14.49
C GLN A 216 5.30 13.33 -14.84
N GLU A 217 6.34 12.92 -15.54
CA GLU A 217 6.70 11.51 -15.70
C GLU A 217 7.90 11.23 -14.81
N ILE A 218 7.72 10.37 -13.82
CA ILE A 218 8.75 9.97 -12.86
C ILE A 218 9.13 8.53 -13.15
N GLU A 219 10.31 8.33 -13.72
CA GLU A 219 10.77 7.01 -14.12
C GLU A 219 10.89 6.05 -12.93
N ARG A 220 11.44 6.54 -11.81
CA ARG A 220 11.68 5.74 -10.59
C ARG A 220 11.63 6.63 -9.36
N LEU A 221 11.00 6.12 -8.32
CA LEU A 221 10.94 6.78 -7.02
C LEU A 221 10.77 5.73 -5.91
N SER A 222 11.62 5.75 -4.91
CA SER A 222 11.42 4.89 -3.74
C SER A 222 10.20 5.29 -2.93
N SER A 223 9.53 4.29 -2.36
CA SER A 223 8.27 4.46 -1.61
C SER A 223 8.40 5.40 -0.40
N ASN A 224 9.59 5.49 0.22
CA ASN A 224 9.88 6.41 1.32
C ASN A 224 9.72 7.90 0.94
N TYR A 225 9.80 8.24 -0.35
CA TYR A 225 9.62 9.62 -0.85
C TYR A 225 8.18 9.92 -1.26
N LEU A 226 7.38 8.87 -1.55
CA LEU A 226 6.07 9.02 -2.17
C LEU A 226 5.12 9.90 -1.35
N SER A 227 5.06 9.70 -0.03
CA SER A 227 4.21 10.52 0.84
C SER A 227 4.57 12.01 0.78
N SER A 228 5.87 12.34 0.77
CA SER A 228 6.34 13.72 0.65
C SER A 228 6.01 14.33 -0.71
N LEU A 229 6.08 13.54 -1.78
CA LEU A 229 5.66 13.96 -3.13
C LEU A 229 4.16 14.25 -3.18
N VAL A 230 3.33 13.36 -2.63
CA VAL A 230 1.86 13.56 -2.56
C VAL A 230 1.51 14.83 -1.79
N LEU A 231 2.10 15.04 -0.62
CA LEU A 231 1.88 16.24 0.19
C LEU A 231 2.28 17.52 -0.56
N LYS A 232 3.43 17.49 -1.25
CA LYS A 232 3.88 18.62 -2.09
C LYS A 232 2.89 18.89 -3.22
N THR A 233 2.46 17.85 -3.95
CA THR A 233 1.52 17.97 -5.07
C THR A 233 0.17 18.53 -4.61
N ALA A 234 -0.29 18.09 -3.43
CA ALA A 234 -1.52 18.58 -2.82
C ALA A 234 -1.40 20.00 -2.22
N GLY A 235 -0.22 20.63 -2.24
CA GLY A 235 0.01 21.95 -1.65
C GLY A 235 -0.09 21.96 -0.12
N ILE A 236 0.08 20.83 0.53
CA ILE A 236 0.01 20.67 1.99
C ILE A 236 1.36 21.09 2.60
N LYS A 237 1.32 21.76 3.77
CA LYS A 237 2.52 22.21 4.47
C LYS A 237 3.42 20.99 4.79
N LEU A 238 4.68 21.09 4.40
CA LEU A 238 5.70 20.06 4.58
C LEU A 238 6.48 20.29 5.88
N THR A 239 6.83 19.21 6.57
CA THR A 239 7.85 19.23 7.64
C THR A 239 9.25 19.38 7.04
N GLU A 240 10.25 19.70 7.86
CA GLU A 240 11.65 19.71 7.39
C GLU A 240 12.08 18.32 6.92
N TYR A 241 11.59 17.25 7.57
CA TYR A 241 11.83 15.88 7.10
C TYR A 241 11.26 15.61 5.71
N ASN A 242 10.03 16.05 5.41
CA ASN A 242 9.48 15.91 4.06
C ASN A 242 10.32 16.67 3.02
N LYS A 243 10.80 17.88 3.35
CA LYS A 243 11.67 18.67 2.47
C LYS A 243 13.01 17.99 2.27
N TYR A 244 13.58 17.42 3.33
CA TYR A 244 14.81 16.63 3.27
C TYR A 244 14.63 15.43 2.33
N LEU A 245 13.57 14.63 2.47
CA LEU A 245 13.26 13.50 1.60
C LEU A 245 13.12 13.92 0.13
N LEU A 246 12.41 15.01 -0.15
CA LEU A 246 12.27 15.56 -1.51
C LEU A 246 13.61 16.07 -2.09
N ASN A 247 14.55 16.49 -1.27
CA ASN A 247 15.88 16.86 -1.74
C ASN A 247 16.77 15.62 -1.93
N LEU A 248 16.69 14.66 -1.01
CA LEU A 248 17.40 13.39 -1.12
C LEU A 248 16.97 12.61 -2.39
N SER A 249 15.69 12.61 -2.72
CA SER A 249 15.18 11.95 -3.92
C SER A 249 15.73 12.50 -5.24
N LYS A 250 16.23 13.74 -5.25
CA LYS A 250 16.91 14.33 -6.43
C LYS A 250 18.35 13.85 -6.60
N ILE A 251 18.95 13.32 -5.54
CA ILE A 251 20.33 12.81 -5.51
C ILE A 251 20.29 11.28 -5.65
N LEU A 252 19.44 10.63 -4.85
CA LEU A 252 19.23 9.20 -4.79
C LEU A 252 17.74 8.89 -4.95
N PRO A 253 17.21 8.89 -6.18
CA PRO A 253 15.79 8.63 -6.42
C PRO A 253 15.34 7.24 -5.98
N VAL A 254 16.25 6.28 -5.90
CA VAL A 254 15.97 4.92 -5.43
C VAL A 254 16.89 4.54 -4.30
N ILE A 255 16.27 4.13 -3.19
CA ILE A 255 16.94 3.50 -2.04
C ILE A 255 16.02 2.34 -1.61
N ASP A 256 16.50 1.09 -1.73
CA ASP A 256 15.75 -0.11 -1.38
C ASP A 256 16.63 -1.21 -0.75
N ASN A 257 16.07 -2.40 -0.54
CA ASN A 257 16.80 -3.52 0.06
C ASN A 257 17.93 -4.07 -0.82
N ALA A 258 17.87 -3.87 -2.13
CA ALA A 258 18.89 -4.35 -3.07
C ALA A 258 20.06 -3.37 -3.20
N GLY A 259 19.83 -2.07 -2.96
CA GLY A 259 20.83 -1.02 -3.07
C GLY A 259 20.20 0.35 -3.32
N TYR A 260 20.88 1.17 -4.11
CA TYR A 260 20.38 2.50 -4.47
C TYR A 260 20.82 2.91 -5.87
N ILE A 261 20.07 3.85 -6.47
CA ILE A 261 20.39 4.44 -7.78
C ILE A 261 20.54 5.96 -7.57
N ASP A 262 21.58 6.53 -8.20
CA ASP A 262 21.77 7.98 -8.21
C ASP A 262 20.98 8.67 -9.33
N ALA A 263 21.04 10.00 -9.36
CA ALA A 263 20.33 10.82 -10.33
C ALA A 263 20.80 10.61 -11.78
N GLU A 264 22.02 10.09 -11.98
CA GLU A 264 22.60 9.76 -13.27
C GLU A 264 22.21 8.35 -13.73
N GLY A 265 21.50 7.57 -12.89
CA GLY A 265 21.08 6.21 -13.18
C GLY A 265 22.13 5.14 -12.85
N ASN A 266 23.20 5.48 -12.13
CA ASN A 266 24.18 4.51 -11.69
C ASN A 266 23.64 3.71 -10.51
N TYR A 267 23.79 2.39 -10.60
CA TYR A 267 23.38 1.45 -9.55
C TYR A 267 24.52 1.13 -8.58
N TYR A 268 24.22 1.13 -7.29
CA TYR A 268 25.13 0.77 -6.21
C TYR A 268 24.52 -0.29 -5.32
N LYS A 269 25.29 -1.32 -4.96
CA LYS A 269 24.94 -2.24 -3.88
C LYS A 269 25.33 -1.65 -2.55
N TRP A 270 24.69 -2.08 -1.48
CA TRP A 270 25.04 -1.67 -0.12
C TRP A 270 26.49 -1.96 0.28
N SER A 271 27.12 -2.96 -0.37
CA SER A 271 28.54 -3.31 -0.15
C SER A 271 29.53 -2.45 -0.94
N ASP A 272 29.05 -1.63 -1.87
CA ASP A 272 29.91 -0.89 -2.78
C ASP A 272 30.47 0.36 -2.10
N ASN A 273 31.73 0.71 -2.41
CA ASN A 273 32.27 2.01 -2.04
C ASN A 273 31.70 3.08 -2.96
N SER A 274 31.00 4.06 -2.41
CA SER A 274 30.32 5.09 -3.19
C SER A 274 30.52 6.49 -2.64
N PRO A 275 30.32 7.53 -3.45
CA PRO A 275 30.38 8.92 -2.98
C PRO A 275 29.20 9.32 -2.09
N TYR A 276 28.20 8.44 -1.90
CA TYR A 276 26.95 8.72 -1.21
C TYR A 276 26.93 8.21 0.24
N THR A 277 28.00 7.59 0.73
CA THR A 277 28.07 7.01 2.09
C THR A 277 27.67 8.02 3.16
N ASP A 278 28.22 9.24 3.12
CA ASP A 278 27.93 10.25 4.15
C ASP A 278 26.45 10.68 4.16
N ILE A 279 25.82 10.81 2.98
CA ILE A 279 24.39 11.19 2.89
C ILE A 279 23.46 10.04 3.30
N LEU A 280 23.85 8.80 3.05
CA LEU A 280 23.13 7.62 3.51
C LEU A 280 23.23 7.44 5.02
N ASP A 281 24.42 7.64 5.59
CA ASP A 281 24.63 7.65 7.05
C ASP A 281 23.83 8.77 7.75
N GLU A 282 23.72 9.95 7.13
CA GLU A 282 22.86 11.02 7.63
C GLU A 282 21.40 10.61 7.60
N TYR A 283 20.94 10.04 6.50
CA TYR A 283 19.56 9.56 6.35
C TYR A 283 19.22 8.48 7.39
N GLU A 284 20.11 7.51 7.61
CA GLU A 284 19.94 6.48 8.64
C GLU A 284 19.80 7.08 10.05
N LYS A 285 20.65 8.08 10.40
CA LYS A 285 20.55 8.77 11.70
C LYS A 285 19.24 9.51 11.87
N ILE A 286 18.75 10.18 10.82
CA ILE A 286 17.46 10.88 10.86
C ILE A 286 16.31 9.86 11.05
N GLN A 287 16.34 8.74 10.32
CA GLN A 287 15.34 7.67 10.49
C GLN A 287 15.40 7.07 11.91
N TYR A 288 16.60 6.81 12.42
CA TYR A 288 16.78 6.30 13.78
C TYR A 288 16.18 7.24 14.82
N ASN A 289 16.46 8.54 14.72
CA ASN A 289 15.90 9.54 15.62
C ASN A 289 14.37 9.57 15.56
N ASN A 290 13.77 9.46 14.38
CA ASN A 290 12.32 9.45 14.21
C ASN A 290 11.64 8.23 14.83
N ILE A 291 12.26 7.04 14.71
CA ILE A 291 11.59 5.77 15.00
C ILE A 291 11.97 5.21 16.38
N PHE A 292 13.24 5.33 16.76
CA PHE A 292 13.79 4.62 17.91
C PHE A 292 14.22 5.53 19.08
N ASP A 293 14.53 6.80 18.83
CA ASP A 293 15.01 7.72 19.86
C ASP A 293 13.88 8.66 20.32
N ARG A 294 12.84 8.07 20.91
CA ARG A 294 11.62 8.79 21.31
C ARG A 294 11.88 9.90 22.34
N GLU A 295 12.86 9.72 23.22
CA GLU A 295 13.20 10.70 24.26
C GLU A 295 13.88 11.95 23.69
N ASN A 296 14.57 11.82 22.54
CA ASN A 296 15.36 12.89 21.95
C ASN A 296 14.91 13.18 20.50
N VAL A 297 13.67 12.88 20.15
CA VAL A 297 13.15 13.18 18.81
C VAL A 297 13.22 14.68 18.53
N ASP A 298 13.76 15.04 17.37
CA ASP A 298 13.80 16.42 16.92
C ASP A 298 12.45 16.86 16.38
N LEU A 299 11.63 17.47 17.25
CA LEU A 299 10.28 17.91 16.93
C LEU A 299 10.24 18.91 15.76
N ASP A 300 11.24 19.78 15.62
CA ASP A 300 11.29 20.78 14.55
C ASP A 300 11.50 20.11 13.17
N THR A 301 12.17 18.97 13.15
CA THR A 301 12.37 18.19 11.92
C THR A 301 11.11 17.41 11.52
N PHE A 302 10.43 16.75 12.45
CA PHE A 302 9.38 15.80 12.12
C PHE A 302 7.96 16.36 12.21
N TYR A 303 7.76 17.50 12.87
CA TYR A 303 6.46 18.13 13.01
C TYR A 303 6.41 19.48 12.29
N ILE A 304 5.23 19.93 11.96
CA ILE A 304 5.05 21.29 11.42
C ILE A 304 5.16 22.30 12.54
N GLU A 305 5.75 23.47 12.23
CA GLU A 305 5.90 24.56 13.16
C GLU A 305 4.59 24.92 13.90
N GLY A 306 4.66 24.97 15.22
CA GLY A 306 3.53 25.30 16.09
C GLY A 306 2.65 24.09 16.47
N TYR A 307 3.00 22.87 16.07
CA TYR A 307 2.33 21.67 16.53
C TYR A 307 3.14 20.99 17.64
N THR A 308 2.49 20.67 18.73
CA THR A 308 3.04 19.82 19.80
C THR A 308 2.28 18.50 19.76
N PRO A 309 3.00 17.35 19.57
CA PRO A 309 2.34 16.05 19.64
C PRO A 309 1.71 15.87 21.04
N PRO A 310 0.63 15.10 21.15
CA PRO A 310 0.10 14.70 22.44
C PRO A 310 1.20 14.04 23.27
N GLU A 311 1.25 14.34 24.58
CA GLU A 311 2.11 13.57 25.48
C GLU A 311 1.67 12.11 25.44
N ASP A 312 2.62 11.17 25.33
CA ASP A 312 2.32 9.74 25.42
C ASP A 312 1.65 9.48 26.76
N THR A 313 0.33 9.29 26.75
CA THR A 313 -0.41 8.91 27.95
C THR A 313 -0.14 7.42 28.19
N GLU A 314 0.76 7.19 29.18
CA GLU A 314 1.01 5.95 29.89
C GLU A 314 1.64 4.78 29.11
N GLU A 315 2.81 4.41 29.61
CA GLU A 315 3.39 3.08 29.53
C GLU A 315 2.29 2.03 29.79
N THR A 316 1.77 1.41 28.75
CA THR A 316 1.17 0.10 28.91
C THR A 316 2.31 -0.81 29.37
N GLU A 317 2.33 -1.15 30.66
CA GLU A 317 3.17 -2.23 31.20
C GLU A 317 3.04 -3.43 30.27
N VAL A 318 4.07 -3.66 29.46
CA VAL A 318 4.24 -4.92 28.75
C VAL A 318 4.54 -5.93 29.83
N ALA A 319 3.51 -6.63 30.28
CA ALA A 319 3.68 -7.83 31.07
C ALA A 319 4.59 -8.77 30.27
N GLU A 320 5.77 -9.02 30.80
CA GLU A 320 6.64 -10.09 30.35
C GLU A 320 5.92 -11.44 30.58
N GLU A 321 5.11 -11.86 29.63
CA GLU A 321 4.68 -13.24 29.53
C GLU A 321 5.83 -14.04 28.93
N LYS A 322 6.46 -14.82 29.78
CA LYS A 322 7.47 -15.81 29.44
C LYS A 322 6.92 -16.71 28.33
N THR A 323 7.52 -16.61 27.14
CA THR A 323 7.38 -17.59 26.09
C THR A 323 8.07 -18.88 26.52
N GLU A 324 7.30 -19.88 26.97
CA GLU A 324 7.64 -21.27 26.80
C GLU A 324 7.05 -21.77 25.48
N THR A 325 7.95 -22.19 24.62
CA THR A 325 7.83 -23.14 23.52
C THR A 325 6.61 -23.10 22.61
N ASP A 326 6.85 -22.82 21.33
CA ASP A 326 6.44 -23.75 20.28
C ASP A 326 7.33 -23.54 19.03
N GLU A 327 8.28 -24.46 18.90
CA GLU A 327 8.87 -24.87 17.62
C GLU A 327 7.81 -25.67 16.85
N GLU A 328 7.91 -25.60 15.53
CA GLU A 328 7.15 -26.29 14.49
C GLU A 328 5.87 -25.58 13.98
N VAL A 329 6.00 -24.92 12.85
CA VAL A 329 5.49 -25.35 11.54
C VAL A 329 6.10 -24.45 10.45
N GLY A 330 7.14 -24.98 9.81
CA GLY A 330 7.65 -24.43 8.58
C GLY A 330 6.98 -25.10 7.38
N ASN A 331 7.05 -24.42 6.25
CA ASN A 331 6.85 -24.88 4.88
C ASN A 331 5.40 -25.11 4.39
N GLY A 332 4.98 -24.22 3.52
CA GLY A 332 3.80 -24.35 2.66
C GLY A 332 3.67 -23.10 1.80
#